data_d859c200fd0939eb5a8295e148ffadd6
#
_entry.id   d859c200fd0939eb5a8295e148ffadd6
#
_cell.length_a   1.000
_cell.length_b   1.000
_cell.length_c   1.000
_cell.angle_alpha   90.00
_cell.angle_beta   90.00
_cell.angle_gamma   90.00
#
_symmetry.space_group_name_H-M   'P 1'
#
loop_
_entity.id
_entity.type
_entity.pdbx_description
1 polymer ?
#
loop_
_entity_poly.entity_id
_entity_poly.type
_entity_poly.pdbx_seq_one_letter_code
_entity_poly.pdbx_strand_id
1 'polypeptide(L)'
;MFRLDALVSAALLSHRAAAAAVSSCAWPQLRFTPEGTFQMTVFNDLHFGEAENTDWGPLQDVDTLLVMETVLKKESPQLVVINGDFVTGENTFKKNSTDYVDMVVSPLVARHLPWASTYGNHDSAYNLSSENIYEREKKYKNSLTKKMVQDKNAGVSNYYLEVMSNNKRDSTPAMILWFFDSRGGNYYQEEEADGSDVARPNWVDQSVVDWFVSTRAQLTKRYKKNLPSYAFVHIPVGAMYGFQQEKGVDENKEPGINADNPLSQQGVQSPLYNATTSFEYTGQDKAFMKALLDTENLMGVFSGHDHGDDWCFKWNKDLKFLDLTGNGLVFCFGRHTGYGGYGSWTRGSRQVLVDIKDLGKSTKTWTRLEDGTAVGVVTLNSTFGKDVYPPVQLTYTSEDNEGVPSTTD
;
A
#
# COMPACT_ATOMS: atom_id res chain seq x y z
N MET A 1 15.98 34.64 5.18
CA MET A 1 17.09 33.71 5.41
C MET A 1 17.27 33.25 6.89
N PHE A 2 16.52 33.71 7.87
CA PHE A 2 16.71 33.35 9.30
C PHE A 2 15.52 32.64 9.97
N ARG A 3 14.52 32.17 9.20
CA ARG A 3 13.35 31.46 9.77
C ARG A 3 13.24 29.98 9.37
N LEU A 4 13.95 29.53 8.34
CA LEU A 4 13.88 28.14 7.87
C LEU A 4 14.73 27.19 8.74
N ASP A 5 15.95 27.61 9.12
CA ASP A 5 16.84 26.79 9.94
C ASP A 5 16.27 26.46 11.34
N ALA A 6 15.40 27.32 11.86
CA ALA A 6 14.78 27.11 13.16
C ALA A 6 13.64 26.06 13.13
N LEU A 7 12.92 25.94 12.00
CA LEU A 7 11.82 24.99 11.86
C LEU A 7 12.31 23.58 11.56
N VAL A 8 13.30 23.43 10.71
CA VAL A 8 13.93 22.13 10.41
C VAL A 8 14.66 21.60 11.64
N SER A 9 15.39 22.45 12.36
CA SER A 9 16.05 22.05 13.61
C SER A 9 15.06 21.71 14.74
N ALA A 10 13.89 22.34 14.80
CA ALA A 10 12.87 22.03 15.80
C ALA A 10 12.16 20.69 15.52
N ALA A 11 11.93 20.35 14.25
CA ALA A 11 11.36 19.06 13.88
C ALA A 11 12.32 17.91 14.23
N LEU A 12 13.62 18.07 13.94
CA LEU A 12 14.65 17.06 14.24
C LEU A 12 14.90 16.88 15.73
N LEU A 13 14.78 17.93 16.54
CA LEU A 13 15.01 17.87 18.00
C LEU A 13 13.85 17.23 18.78
N SER A 14 12.61 17.37 18.30
CA SER A 14 11.46 16.75 18.96
C SER A 14 11.41 15.22 18.83
N HIS A 15 12.03 14.65 17.79
CA HIS A 15 12.01 13.21 17.52
C HIS A 15 13.02 12.40 18.34
N ARG A 16 14.06 13.03 18.91
CA ARG A 16 15.03 12.32 19.77
C ARG A 16 14.53 12.01 21.19
N ALA A 17 13.48 12.66 21.64
CA ALA A 17 12.94 12.47 23.00
C ALA A 17 11.94 11.31 23.14
N ALA A 18 11.43 10.75 22.04
CA ALA A 18 10.40 9.69 22.06
C ALA A 18 10.97 8.26 22.17
N ALA A 19 12.28 8.08 22.12
CA ALA A 19 12.91 6.75 22.12
C ALA A 19 13.06 6.10 23.52
N ALA A 20 12.50 6.65 24.55
CA ALA A 20 12.64 6.14 25.93
C ALA A 20 11.28 5.73 26.51
N ALA A 21 10.88 4.52 26.30
CA ALA A 21 10.19 3.59 27.22
C ALA A 21 9.56 2.42 26.44
N VAL A 22 10.31 1.38 26.18
CA VAL A 22 9.77 0.10 25.71
C VAL A 22 9.10 -0.60 26.87
N SER A 23 7.80 -0.45 27.01
CA SER A 23 6.97 -1.32 27.84
C SER A 23 6.66 -2.59 27.04
N SER A 24 6.89 -3.77 27.62
CA SER A 24 6.75 -5.10 27.01
C SER A 24 5.30 -5.57 26.76
N CYS A 25 4.32 -4.66 26.71
CA CYS A 25 2.94 -5.02 26.37
C CYS A 25 2.74 -5.00 24.86
N ALA A 26 2.38 -6.15 24.30
CA ALA A 26 1.91 -6.24 22.92
C ALA A 26 0.75 -5.27 22.67
N TRP A 27 0.64 -4.76 21.44
CA TRP A 27 -0.50 -3.91 21.06
C TRP A 27 -1.82 -4.64 21.31
N PRO A 28 -2.90 -3.95 21.77
CA PRO A 28 -4.20 -4.55 21.89
C PRO A 28 -4.68 -5.18 20.58
N GLN A 29 -5.38 -6.30 20.67
CA GLN A 29 -5.94 -6.99 19.52
C GLN A 29 -6.85 -6.07 18.71
N LEU A 30 -6.69 -6.04 17.38
CA LEU A 30 -7.56 -5.29 16.47
C LEU A 30 -9.01 -5.72 16.63
N ARG A 31 -9.91 -4.74 16.65
CA ARG A 31 -11.32 -4.99 16.93
C ARG A 31 -12.21 -3.92 16.31
N PHE A 32 -13.39 -4.31 15.87
CA PHE A 32 -14.46 -3.39 15.54
C PHE A 32 -14.78 -2.45 16.72
N THR A 33 -15.11 -1.20 16.42
CA THR A 33 -15.58 -0.23 17.43
C THR A 33 -16.85 -0.72 18.11
N PRO A 34 -17.25 -0.18 19.27
CA PRO A 34 -18.52 -0.53 19.90
C PRO A 34 -19.73 -0.35 18.97
N GLU A 35 -19.67 0.60 18.04
CA GLU A 35 -20.70 0.89 17.05
C GLU A 35 -20.75 -0.15 15.92
N GLY A 36 -19.74 -1.01 15.83
CA GLY A 36 -19.65 -2.08 14.84
C GLY A 36 -18.96 -1.69 13.55
N THR A 37 -18.13 -0.64 13.56
CA THR A 37 -17.34 -0.21 12.41
C THR A 37 -15.86 -0.55 12.56
N PHE A 38 -15.17 -0.74 11.46
CA PHE A 38 -13.71 -0.86 11.39
C PHE A 38 -13.22 -0.08 10.17
N GLN A 39 -12.47 0.98 10.42
CA GLN A 39 -11.91 1.81 9.37
C GLN A 39 -10.41 1.57 9.24
N MET A 40 -9.95 1.43 8.00
CA MET A 40 -8.55 1.40 7.62
C MET A 40 -8.23 2.65 6.80
N THR A 41 -7.14 3.33 7.13
CA THR A 41 -6.51 4.36 6.29
C THR A 41 -5.33 3.72 5.60
N VAL A 42 -5.28 3.79 4.28
CA VAL A 42 -4.22 3.18 3.46
C VAL A 42 -3.38 4.30 2.85
N PHE A 43 -2.15 4.42 3.31
CA PHE A 43 -1.13 5.25 2.70
C PHE A 43 -0.32 4.41 1.72
N ASN A 44 -0.03 4.94 0.55
CA ASN A 44 0.74 4.30 -0.51
C ASN A 44 1.82 5.26 -1.00
N ASP A 45 2.93 4.71 -1.43
CA ASP A 45 3.92 5.45 -2.22
C ASP A 45 4.35 6.74 -1.49
N LEU A 46 4.95 6.58 -0.31
CA LEU A 46 5.35 7.69 0.54
C LEU A 46 6.67 8.33 0.09
N HIS A 47 7.60 7.52 -0.44
CA HIS A 47 8.86 7.92 -1.05
C HIS A 47 9.69 8.91 -0.23
N PHE A 48 9.85 8.64 1.08
CA PHE A 48 10.74 9.44 1.90
C PHE A 48 12.19 9.28 1.44
N GLY A 49 12.98 10.35 1.57
CA GLY A 49 14.39 10.35 1.20
C GLY A 49 14.66 10.40 -0.29
N GLU A 50 13.70 10.82 -1.11
CA GLU A 50 13.79 10.89 -2.58
C GLU A 50 15.06 11.60 -3.08
N ALA A 51 15.44 12.69 -2.44
CA ALA A 51 16.60 13.47 -2.85
C ALA A 51 17.26 14.18 -1.66
N GLU A 52 17.74 13.37 -0.69
CA GLU A 52 18.23 13.88 0.61
C GLU A 52 19.39 14.88 0.52
N ASN A 53 20.13 14.94 -0.60
CA ASN A 53 21.25 15.85 -0.81
C ASN A 53 20.85 17.16 -1.50
N THR A 54 19.58 17.41 -1.71
CA THR A 54 19.07 18.64 -2.34
C THR A 54 18.35 19.52 -1.32
N ASP A 55 18.12 20.78 -1.69
CA ASP A 55 17.33 21.68 -0.84
C ASP A 55 15.83 21.32 -0.85
N TRP A 56 15.34 20.66 -1.91
CA TRP A 56 13.93 20.35 -2.10
C TRP A 56 13.53 18.97 -1.55
N GLY A 57 14.42 17.96 -1.61
CA GLY A 57 14.08 16.60 -1.17
C GLY A 57 13.59 16.51 0.27
N PRO A 58 14.30 17.08 1.26
CA PRO A 58 13.81 17.14 2.64
C PRO A 58 12.50 17.91 2.83
N LEU A 59 12.15 18.83 1.92
CA LEU A 59 10.87 19.54 1.93
C LEU A 59 9.72 18.61 1.50
N GLN A 60 9.95 17.74 0.52
CA GLN A 60 8.97 16.72 0.12
C GLN A 60 8.61 15.77 1.29
N ASP A 61 9.60 15.39 2.10
CA ASP A 61 9.35 14.58 3.30
C ASP A 61 8.45 15.32 4.30
N VAL A 62 8.68 16.64 4.47
CA VAL A 62 7.84 17.50 5.33
C VAL A 62 6.42 17.59 4.77
N ASP A 63 6.26 17.82 3.48
CA ASP A 63 4.95 17.94 2.82
C ASP A 63 4.18 16.60 2.89
N THR A 64 4.88 15.47 2.71
CA THR A 64 4.31 14.13 2.91
C THR A 64 3.76 13.96 4.34
N LEU A 65 4.50 14.42 5.36
CA LEU A 65 3.99 14.40 6.74
C LEU A 65 2.75 15.28 6.90
N LEU A 66 2.67 16.43 6.23
CA LEU A 66 1.47 17.31 6.28
C LEU A 66 0.25 16.63 5.64
N VAL A 67 0.42 15.90 4.54
CA VAL A 67 -0.66 15.06 3.95
C VAL A 67 -1.14 14.04 4.96
N MET A 68 -0.22 13.26 5.55
CA MET A 68 -0.56 12.24 6.55
C MET A 68 -1.30 12.86 7.75
N GLU A 69 -0.82 14.00 8.25
CA GLU A 69 -1.43 14.73 9.35
C GLU A 69 -2.85 15.19 9.01
N THR A 70 -3.07 15.72 7.80
CA THR A 70 -4.37 16.18 7.32
C THR A 70 -5.36 15.03 7.24
N VAL A 71 -4.94 13.91 6.64
CA VAL A 71 -5.75 12.70 6.56
C VAL A 71 -6.11 12.18 7.95
N LEU A 72 -5.13 11.98 8.83
CA LEU A 72 -5.34 11.46 10.18
C LEU A 72 -6.11 12.40 11.11
N LYS A 73 -6.19 13.69 10.79
CA LYS A 73 -7.05 14.66 11.48
C LYS A 73 -8.51 14.54 11.06
N LYS A 74 -8.77 14.12 9.81
CA LYS A 74 -10.12 14.01 9.25
C LYS A 74 -10.72 12.63 9.44
N GLU A 75 -9.87 11.61 9.50
CA GLU A 75 -10.25 10.20 9.61
C GLU A 75 -9.93 9.65 11.01
N SER A 76 -10.63 8.61 11.43
CA SER A 76 -10.43 7.98 12.74
C SER A 76 -10.22 6.46 12.59
N PRO A 77 -9.13 6.03 11.92
CA PRO A 77 -8.92 4.63 11.63
C PRO A 77 -8.62 3.81 12.89
N GLN A 78 -9.04 2.54 12.88
CA GLN A 78 -8.62 1.53 13.84
C GLN A 78 -7.31 0.88 13.44
N LEU A 79 -6.91 1.01 12.16
CA LEU A 79 -5.65 0.52 11.61
C LEU A 79 -5.18 1.46 10.50
N VAL A 80 -3.91 1.78 10.49
CA VAL A 80 -3.26 2.36 9.31
C VAL A 80 -2.55 1.25 8.56
N VAL A 81 -2.74 1.19 7.25
CA VAL A 81 -1.97 0.34 6.35
C VAL A 81 -0.98 1.21 5.60
N ILE A 82 0.30 0.86 5.61
CA ILE A 82 1.30 1.46 4.74
C ILE A 82 1.58 0.42 3.66
N ASN A 83 1.12 0.71 2.46
CA ASN A 83 1.02 -0.26 1.38
C ASN A 83 2.16 -0.15 0.36
N GLY A 84 3.40 -0.07 0.87
CA GLY A 84 4.64 -0.08 0.09
C GLY A 84 5.20 1.29 -0.26
N ASP A 85 6.44 1.27 -0.69
CA ASP A 85 7.26 2.41 -1.06
C ASP A 85 7.32 3.47 0.05
N PHE A 86 7.80 3.03 1.22
CA PHE A 86 8.08 3.90 2.36
C PHE A 86 9.15 4.91 2.03
N VAL A 87 10.23 4.41 1.42
CA VAL A 87 11.50 5.11 1.22
C VAL A 87 11.97 4.87 -0.21
N THR A 88 12.44 5.90 -0.88
CA THR A 88 13.16 5.76 -2.15
C THR A 88 14.58 5.26 -1.85
N GLY A 89 14.71 3.95 -1.68
CA GLY A 89 15.92 3.30 -1.18
C GLY A 89 17.15 3.55 -2.05
N GLU A 90 16.98 3.66 -3.36
CA GLU A 90 18.05 3.95 -4.32
C GLU A 90 18.65 5.36 -4.15
N ASN A 91 17.91 6.29 -3.59
CA ASN A 91 18.34 7.67 -3.38
C ASN A 91 18.87 7.93 -1.96
N THR A 92 18.85 6.91 -1.09
CA THR A 92 19.31 7.01 0.29
C THR A 92 20.70 6.41 0.48
N PHE A 93 21.36 6.79 1.57
CA PHE A 93 22.64 6.20 1.96
C PHE A 93 22.47 5.07 2.97
N LYS A 94 23.23 4.02 2.81
CA LYS A 94 23.23 2.87 3.74
C LYS A 94 23.28 3.25 5.24
N LYS A 95 23.96 4.36 5.58
CA LYS A 95 24.12 4.80 6.97
C LYS A 95 22.86 5.33 7.63
N ASN A 96 21.89 5.82 6.83
CA ASN A 96 20.68 6.52 7.31
C ASN A 96 19.39 6.08 6.63
N SER A 97 19.43 5.17 5.66
CA SER A 97 18.24 4.74 4.91
C SER A 97 17.08 4.30 5.82
N THR A 98 17.35 3.63 6.93
CA THR A 98 16.32 3.22 7.88
C THR A 98 15.84 4.33 8.82
N ASP A 99 16.50 5.48 8.88
CA ASP A 99 16.05 6.59 9.74
C ASP A 99 14.77 7.22 9.18
N TYR A 100 14.54 7.12 7.87
CA TYR A 100 13.30 7.54 7.22
C TYR A 100 12.07 6.75 7.72
N VAL A 101 12.24 5.50 8.10
CA VAL A 101 11.15 4.71 8.72
C VAL A 101 10.63 5.40 9.98
N ASP A 102 11.51 5.97 10.80
CA ASP A 102 11.11 6.71 12.01
C ASP A 102 10.29 7.97 11.65
N MET A 103 10.61 8.62 10.53
CA MET A 103 9.85 9.78 10.05
C MET A 103 8.46 9.34 9.59
N VAL A 104 8.36 8.34 8.73
CA VAL A 104 7.10 7.77 8.23
C VAL A 104 6.15 7.42 9.36
N VAL A 105 6.63 6.72 10.39
CA VAL A 105 5.76 6.25 11.48
C VAL A 105 5.51 7.28 12.57
N SER A 106 6.21 8.42 12.56
CA SER A 106 6.12 9.44 13.62
C SER A 106 4.70 9.95 13.88
N PRO A 107 3.86 10.28 12.86
CA PRO A 107 2.49 10.73 13.10
C PRO A 107 1.59 9.63 13.67
N LEU A 108 1.90 8.36 13.39
CA LEU A 108 1.17 7.20 13.90
C LEU A 108 1.52 6.94 15.38
N VAL A 109 2.81 7.03 15.70
CA VAL A 109 3.30 6.91 17.09
C VAL A 109 2.73 8.01 17.96
N ALA A 110 2.74 9.26 17.48
CA ALA A 110 2.21 10.42 18.23
C ALA A 110 0.71 10.28 18.53
N ARG A 111 -0.05 9.62 17.66
CA ARG A 111 -1.50 9.37 17.81
C ARG A 111 -1.83 8.05 18.47
N HIS A 112 -0.83 7.26 18.84
CA HIS A 112 -1.04 5.90 19.36
C HIS A 112 -1.87 5.03 18.40
N LEU A 113 -1.68 5.16 17.10
CA LEU A 113 -2.34 4.34 16.10
C LEU A 113 -1.51 3.09 15.81
N PRO A 114 -2.14 1.91 15.66
CA PRO A 114 -1.48 0.73 15.14
C PRO A 114 -1.35 0.84 13.63
N TRP A 115 -0.28 0.26 13.10
CA TRP A 115 -0.13 0.12 11.66
C TRP A 115 0.35 -1.28 11.27
N ALA A 116 0.14 -1.59 9.99
CA ALA A 116 0.57 -2.82 9.35
C ALA A 116 1.07 -2.49 7.95
N SER A 117 2.21 -3.05 7.54
CA SER A 117 2.89 -2.67 6.31
C SER A 117 2.99 -3.82 5.34
N THR A 118 2.86 -3.52 4.03
CA THR A 118 3.53 -4.25 2.96
C THR A 118 4.74 -3.45 2.52
N TYR A 119 5.68 -4.08 1.80
CA TYR A 119 6.81 -3.35 1.24
C TYR A 119 6.69 -3.30 -0.27
N GLY A 120 7.17 -2.21 -0.85
CA GLY A 120 7.18 -1.98 -2.29
C GLY A 120 8.56 -2.19 -2.91
N ASN A 121 8.68 -1.88 -4.18
CA ASN A 121 9.92 -2.09 -4.92
C ASN A 121 11.02 -1.10 -4.51
N HIS A 122 10.69 0.15 -4.19
CA HIS A 122 11.64 1.15 -3.70
C HIS A 122 12.13 0.90 -2.27
N ASP A 123 11.42 0.07 -1.50
CA ASP A 123 11.85 -0.40 -0.17
C ASP A 123 12.97 -1.45 -0.24
N SER A 124 13.42 -1.80 -1.43
CA SER A 124 14.48 -2.77 -1.70
C SER A 124 15.43 -2.23 -2.76
N ALA A 125 16.55 -1.72 -2.32
CA ALA A 125 17.59 -1.13 -3.15
C ALA A 125 18.98 -1.50 -2.61
N TYR A 126 20.03 -1.11 -3.33
CA TYR A 126 21.40 -1.40 -2.91
C TYR A 126 21.71 -0.97 -1.47
N ASN A 127 21.21 0.18 -1.03
CA ASN A 127 21.46 0.74 0.31
C ASN A 127 20.34 0.50 1.33
N LEU A 128 19.22 -0.13 0.94
CA LEU A 128 18.08 -0.40 1.80
C LEU A 128 17.49 -1.76 1.47
N SER A 129 17.05 -2.50 2.47
CA SER A 129 16.29 -3.73 2.26
C SER A 129 14.98 -3.72 3.04
N SER A 130 13.97 -4.40 2.53
CA SER A 130 12.71 -4.63 3.25
C SER A 130 12.94 -5.26 4.63
N GLU A 131 13.99 -6.10 4.80
CA GLU A 131 14.38 -6.64 6.10
C GLU A 131 14.85 -5.55 7.06
N ASN A 132 15.66 -4.58 6.59
CA ASN A 132 16.11 -3.46 7.41
C ASN A 132 14.92 -2.60 7.87
N ILE A 133 13.95 -2.34 6.99
CA ILE A 133 12.71 -1.63 7.34
C ILE A 133 11.94 -2.39 8.41
N TYR A 134 11.71 -3.70 8.20
CA TYR A 134 11.02 -4.56 9.14
C TYR A 134 11.67 -4.56 10.53
N GLU A 135 12.99 -4.74 10.59
CA GLU A 135 13.72 -4.69 11.86
C GLU A 135 13.66 -3.31 12.53
N ARG A 136 13.53 -2.22 11.75
CA ARG A 136 13.31 -0.89 12.30
C ARG A 136 11.89 -0.74 12.84
N GLU A 137 10.87 -1.15 12.09
CA GLU A 137 9.47 -1.13 12.53
C GLU A 137 9.22 -1.92 13.80
N LYS A 138 9.88 -3.06 13.99
CA LYS A 138 9.77 -3.90 15.19
C LYS A 138 10.17 -3.19 16.48
N LYS A 139 10.90 -2.09 16.42
CA LYS A 139 11.22 -1.26 17.59
C LYS A 139 10.00 -0.53 18.15
N TYR A 140 8.94 -0.44 17.36
CA TYR A 140 7.69 0.24 17.71
C TYR A 140 6.62 -0.78 18.10
N LYS A 141 6.10 -0.65 19.32
CA LYS A 141 5.01 -1.53 19.81
C LYS A 141 3.72 -1.41 18.99
N ASN A 142 3.55 -0.31 18.25
CA ASN A 142 2.38 -0.02 17.42
C ASN A 142 2.46 -0.74 16.07
N SER A 143 3.63 -1.19 15.62
CA SER A 143 3.76 -1.99 14.40
C SER A 143 3.16 -3.37 14.62
N LEU A 144 2.27 -3.74 13.70
CA LEU A 144 1.66 -5.07 13.62
C LEU A 144 2.21 -5.89 12.45
N THR A 145 3.18 -5.34 11.74
CA THR A 145 3.87 -6.00 10.61
C THR A 145 4.56 -7.28 11.08
N LYS A 146 4.44 -8.34 10.29
CA LYS A 146 5.00 -9.66 10.62
C LYS A 146 5.68 -10.27 9.41
N LYS A 147 6.54 -11.25 9.69
CA LYS A 147 7.18 -12.11 8.69
C LYS A 147 6.79 -13.56 9.00
N MET A 148 5.79 -14.09 8.31
CA MET A 148 5.28 -15.46 8.55
C MET A 148 5.80 -16.48 7.53
N VAL A 149 6.32 -16.05 6.40
CA VAL A 149 6.97 -16.91 5.40
C VAL A 149 8.48 -16.80 5.56
N GLN A 150 9.15 -17.93 5.66
CA GLN A 150 10.59 -17.98 5.94
C GLN A 150 11.45 -18.35 4.71
N ASP A 151 10.83 -18.54 3.54
CA ASP A 151 11.57 -18.77 2.31
C ASP A 151 12.37 -17.52 1.95
N LYS A 152 13.62 -17.72 1.50
CA LYS A 152 14.53 -16.61 1.16
C LYS A 152 14.05 -15.76 -0.02
N ASN A 153 13.21 -16.33 -0.89
CA ASN A 153 12.66 -15.66 -2.06
C ASN A 153 11.31 -15.00 -1.78
N ALA A 154 10.71 -15.25 -0.61
CA ALA A 154 9.35 -14.80 -0.30
C ALA A 154 9.20 -13.29 -0.16
N GLY A 155 10.29 -12.56 0.05
CA GLY A 155 10.21 -11.20 0.59
C GLY A 155 9.99 -11.23 2.12
N VAL A 156 9.47 -10.15 2.69
CA VAL A 156 9.41 -9.98 4.14
C VAL A 156 7.98 -9.90 4.65
N SER A 157 7.16 -9.00 4.11
CA SER A 157 5.85 -8.63 4.66
C SER A 157 4.72 -9.57 4.22
N ASN A 158 4.92 -10.89 4.41
CA ASN A 158 3.91 -11.89 4.10
C ASN A 158 3.29 -12.43 5.38
N TYR A 159 2.06 -11.98 5.71
CA TYR A 159 1.40 -12.33 6.96
C TYR A 159 -0.10 -12.05 6.92
N TYR A 160 -0.79 -12.40 8.01
CA TYR A 160 -2.17 -12.00 8.23
C TYR A 160 -2.38 -11.42 9.63
N LEU A 161 -3.45 -10.63 9.76
CA LEU A 161 -3.96 -10.12 11.03
C LEU A 161 -5.42 -10.54 11.22
N GLU A 162 -5.76 -10.83 12.46
CA GLU A 162 -7.13 -11.15 12.88
C GLU A 162 -7.79 -9.88 13.45
N VAL A 163 -8.99 -9.56 12.98
CA VAL A 163 -9.80 -8.46 13.51
C VAL A 163 -11.01 -9.04 14.21
N MET A 164 -11.14 -8.77 15.50
CA MET A 164 -12.22 -9.26 16.32
C MET A 164 -13.51 -8.45 16.15
N SER A 165 -14.64 -9.06 16.42
CA SER A 165 -15.93 -8.37 16.47
C SER A 165 -15.97 -7.31 17.59
N ASN A 166 -16.99 -6.46 17.60
CA ASN A 166 -17.27 -5.54 18.71
C ASN A 166 -17.69 -6.24 20.00
N ASN A 167 -18.13 -7.51 19.93
CA ASN A 167 -18.45 -8.30 21.11
C ASN A 167 -17.16 -8.89 21.72
N LYS A 168 -16.76 -8.41 22.88
CA LYS A 168 -15.54 -8.86 23.59
C LYS A 168 -15.57 -10.34 24.03
N ARG A 169 -16.74 -10.99 24.00
CA ARG A 169 -16.88 -12.40 24.35
C ARG A 169 -16.59 -13.33 23.17
N ASP A 170 -16.56 -12.80 21.96
CA ASP A 170 -16.25 -13.60 20.78
C ASP A 170 -14.77 -13.99 20.77
N SER A 171 -14.51 -15.28 20.63
CA SER A 171 -13.17 -15.84 20.48
C SER A 171 -12.78 -16.09 19.03
N THR A 172 -13.73 -15.93 18.11
CA THR A 172 -13.51 -16.06 16.66
C THR A 172 -13.38 -14.68 16.04
N PRO A 173 -12.37 -14.43 15.19
CA PRO A 173 -12.27 -13.20 14.46
C PRO A 173 -13.50 -12.93 13.59
N ALA A 174 -13.83 -11.67 13.38
CA ALA A 174 -14.86 -11.25 12.45
C ALA A 174 -14.34 -11.28 11.01
N MET A 175 -13.09 -10.83 10.80
CA MET A 175 -12.43 -10.81 9.49
C MET A 175 -10.92 -11.01 9.58
N ILE A 176 -10.30 -11.29 8.43
CA ILE A 176 -8.86 -11.44 8.26
C ILE A 176 -8.34 -10.33 7.31
N LEU A 177 -7.18 -9.78 7.63
CA LEU A 177 -6.42 -8.89 6.75
C LEU A 177 -5.15 -9.63 6.31
N TRP A 178 -4.98 -9.77 5.00
CA TRP A 178 -3.82 -10.40 4.37
C TRP A 178 -2.85 -9.34 3.85
N PHE A 179 -1.58 -9.57 4.04
CA PHE A 179 -0.50 -8.70 3.57
C PHE A 179 0.48 -9.54 2.77
N PHE A 180 0.83 -9.06 1.57
CA PHE A 180 1.70 -9.76 0.65
C PHE A 180 2.83 -8.85 0.17
N ASP A 181 4.04 -9.38 0.14
CA ASP A 181 5.21 -8.72 -0.43
C ASP A 181 5.30 -9.07 -1.91
N SER A 182 5.06 -8.09 -2.79
CA SER A 182 5.21 -8.25 -4.24
C SER A 182 6.66 -8.27 -4.69
N ARG A 183 7.59 -7.94 -3.79
CA ARG A 183 9.01 -7.78 -4.08
C ARG A 183 9.25 -6.63 -5.08
N GLY A 184 10.23 -6.80 -5.98
CA GLY A 184 10.71 -5.75 -6.88
C GLY A 184 11.94 -5.04 -6.31
N GLY A 185 12.42 -4.01 -7.02
CA GLY A 185 13.66 -3.32 -6.70
C GLY A 185 14.90 -4.19 -6.85
N ASN A 186 15.90 -3.99 -6.00
CA ASN A 186 17.20 -4.63 -6.12
C ASN A 186 17.58 -5.41 -4.85
N TYR A 187 18.50 -6.35 -4.98
CA TYR A 187 19.07 -7.05 -3.83
C TYR A 187 20.03 -6.14 -3.06
N TYR A 188 19.94 -6.19 -1.74
CA TYR A 188 20.74 -5.36 -0.86
C TYR A 188 22.22 -5.69 -0.92
N GLN A 189 23.06 -4.70 -1.31
CA GLN A 189 24.51 -4.80 -1.43
C GLN A 189 24.96 -5.90 -2.43
N GLU A 190 24.17 -6.17 -3.47
CA GLU A 190 24.55 -7.07 -4.56
C GLU A 190 24.67 -6.29 -5.86
N GLU A 191 25.75 -6.52 -6.60
CA GLU A 191 26.06 -5.88 -7.88
C GLU A 191 26.37 -6.94 -8.94
N GLU A 192 25.98 -6.66 -10.16
CA GLU A 192 26.39 -7.41 -11.34
C GLU A 192 27.86 -7.12 -11.69
N ALA A 193 28.44 -7.90 -12.60
CA ALA A 193 29.84 -7.73 -13.01
C ALA A 193 30.14 -6.36 -13.65
N ASP A 194 29.13 -5.68 -14.16
CA ASP A 194 29.24 -4.34 -14.77
C ASP A 194 29.00 -3.21 -13.78
N GLY A 195 28.73 -3.52 -12.51
CA GLY A 195 28.49 -2.55 -11.44
C GLY A 195 27.03 -2.08 -11.35
N SER A 196 26.11 -2.66 -12.12
CA SER A 196 24.68 -2.41 -11.94
C SER A 196 24.12 -3.23 -10.77
N ASP A 197 23.06 -2.72 -10.15
CA ASP A 197 22.38 -3.41 -9.05
C ASP A 197 21.69 -4.69 -9.55
N VAL A 198 21.71 -5.74 -8.74
CA VAL A 198 21.04 -7.03 -9.05
C VAL A 198 19.54 -6.88 -8.82
N ALA A 199 18.75 -6.96 -9.91
CA ALA A 199 17.30 -6.80 -9.85
C ALA A 199 16.60 -7.99 -9.14
N ARG A 200 15.57 -7.68 -8.34
CA ARG A 200 14.70 -8.68 -7.71
C ARG A 200 13.45 -8.94 -8.56
N PRO A 201 12.91 -10.19 -8.54
CA PRO A 201 11.60 -10.45 -9.11
C PRO A 201 10.52 -9.52 -8.51
N ASN A 202 9.61 -9.02 -9.35
CA ASN A 202 8.56 -8.07 -8.99
C ASN A 202 7.15 -8.69 -8.95
N TRP A 203 7.03 -9.87 -8.40
CA TRP A 203 5.75 -10.57 -8.20
C TRP A 203 5.75 -11.36 -6.89
N VAL A 204 4.57 -11.70 -6.39
CA VAL A 204 4.41 -12.55 -5.19
C VAL A 204 4.97 -13.95 -5.48
N ASP A 205 5.90 -14.39 -4.64
CA ASP A 205 6.59 -15.67 -4.81
C ASP A 205 5.67 -16.88 -4.66
N GLN A 206 5.98 -17.98 -5.36
CA GLN A 206 5.20 -19.21 -5.28
C GLN A 206 5.12 -19.75 -3.84
N SER A 207 6.19 -19.64 -3.05
CA SER A 207 6.20 -20.05 -1.65
C SER A 207 5.20 -19.27 -0.80
N VAL A 208 4.97 -17.99 -1.13
CA VAL A 208 3.95 -17.15 -0.50
C VAL A 208 2.55 -17.59 -0.92
N VAL A 209 2.35 -17.91 -2.19
CA VAL A 209 1.07 -18.43 -2.69
C VAL A 209 0.73 -19.75 -1.97
N ASP A 210 1.67 -20.67 -1.85
CA ASP A 210 1.49 -21.96 -1.17
C ASP A 210 1.19 -21.77 0.32
N TRP A 211 1.90 -20.85 0.98
CA TRP A 211 1.62 -20.46 2.36
C TRP A 211 0.22 -19.87 2.52
N PHE A 212 -0.19 -18.98 1.62
CA PHE A 212 -1.51 -18.35 1.65
C PHE A 212 -2.63 -19.38 1.54
N VAL A 213 -2.55 -20.28 0.55
CA VAL A 213 -3.52 -21.35 0.33
C VAL A 213 -3.61 -22.29 1.55
N SER A 214 -2.45 -22.72 2.07
CA SER A 214 -2.42 -23.60 3.25
C SER A 214 -2.91 -22.91 4.52
N THR A 215 -2.54 -21.67 4.75
CA THR A 215 -2.95 -20.88 5.93
C THR A 215 -4.45 -20.61 5.89
N ARG A 216 -5.01 -20.23 4.76
CA ARG A 216 -6.45 -20.06 4.55
C ARG A 216 -7.22 -21.33 4.93
N ALA A 217 -6.77 -22.48 4.42
CA ALA A 217 -7.40 -23.77 4.75
C ALA A 217 -7.33 -24.10 6.27
N GLN A 218 -6.19 -23.78 6.91
CA GLN A 218 -6.04 -23.95 8.37
C GLN A 218 -6.98 -23.03 9.15
N LEU A 219 -7.13 -21.76 8.75
CA LEU A 219 -8.05 -20.81 9.39
C LEU A 219 -9.50 -21.23 9.22
N THR A 220 -9.91 -21.70 8.01
CA THR A 220 -11.24 -22.26 7.76
C THR A 220 -11.52 -23.47 8.66
N LYS A 221 -10.54 -24.38 8.78
CA LYS A 221 -10.65 -25.54 9.68
C LYS A 221 -10.75 -25.11 11.14
N ARG A 222 -9.95 -24.14 11.58
CA ARG A 222 -9.93 -23.62 12.96
C ARG A 222 -11.24 -22.95 13.34
N TYR A 223 -11.76 -22.07 12.49
CA TYR A 223 -12.93 -21.25 12.77
C TYR A 223 -14.25 -21.85 12.24
N LYS A 224 -14.19 -22.97 11.52
CA LYS A 224 -15.34 -23.67 10.93
C LYS A 224 -16.15 -22.81 9.95
N LYS A 225 -15.54 -21.79 9.37
CA LYS A 225 -16.13 -20.90 8.36
C LYS A 225 -15.04 -20.19 7.57
N ASN A 226 -15.37 -19.77 6.35
CA ASN A 226 -14.55 -18.86 5.56
C ASN A 226 -14.84 -17.42 6.02
N LEU A 227 -13.87 -16.82 6.71
CA LEU A 227 -14.00 -15.48 7.23
C LEU A 227 -13.91 -14.45 6.09
N PRO A 228 -14.74 -13.39 6.12
CA PRO A 228 -14.51 -12.24 5.25
C PRO A 228 -13.08 -11.72 5.38
N SER A 229 -12.48 -11.29 4.29
CA SER A 229 -11.09 -10.84 4.30
C SER A 229 -10.80 -9.75 3.29
N TYR A 230 -9.70 -9.05 3.49
CA TYR A 230 -9.13 -8.06 2.57
C TYR A 230 -7.66 -8.37 2.39
N ALA A 231 -7.11 -7.99 1.24
CA ALA A 231 -5.70 -8.19 0.91
C ALA A 231 -5.03 -6.86 0.52
N PHE A 232 -3.77 -6.73 0.89
CA PHE A 232 -2.91 -5.59 0.57
C PHE A 232 -1.65 -6.12 -0.09
N VAL A 233 -1.30 -5.56 -1.23
CA VAL A 233 -0.09 -5.87 -2.01
C VAL A 233 0.31 -4.61 -2.77
N HIS A 234 1.59 -4.27 -2.79
CA HIS A 234 2.03 -3.02 -3.38
C HIS A 234 1.88 -3.00 -4.89
N ILE A 235 2.66 -3.82 -5.62
CA ILE A 235 2.59 -3.87 -7.09
C ILE A 235 1.29 -4.55 -7.52
N PRO A 236 0.47 -3.91 -8.38
CA PRO A 236 -0.81 -4.46 -8.82
C PRO A 236 -0.64 -5.74 -9.64
N VAL A 237 -1.65 -6.60 -9.60
CA VAL A 237 -1.68 -7.83 -10.40
C VAL A 237 -2.09 -7.55 -11.84
N GLY A 238 -1.71 -8.44 -12.76
CA GLY A 238 -2.00 -8.30 -14.19
C GLY A 238 -3.48 -8.13 -14.56
N ALA A 239 -4.42 -8.50 -13.67
CA ALA A 239 -5.84 -8.26 -13.90
C ALA A 239 -6.20 -6.76 -13.93
N MET A 240 -5.49 -5.92 -13.17
CA MET A 240 -5.71 -4.46 -13.17
C MET A 240 -5.27 -3.86 -14.51
N TYR A 241 -4.10 -4.23 -15.01
CA TYR A 241 -3.64 -3.86 -16.33
C TYR A 241 -4.61 -4.33 -17.43
N GLY A 242 -5.00 -5.61 -17.40
CA GLY A 242 -5.94 -6.17 -18.40
C GLY A 242 -7.28 -5.43 -18.39
N PHE A 243 -7.80 -5.02 -17.24
CA PHE A 243 -9.01 -4.21 -17.15
C PHE A 243 -8.81 -2.84 -17.77
N GLN A 244 -7.75 -2.13 -17.39
CA GLN A 244 -7.43 -0.80 -17.92
C GLN A 244 -7.31 -0.82 -19.46
N GLN A 245 -6.56 -1.78 -20.01
CA GLN A 245 -6.24 -1.83 -21.45
C GLN A 245 -7.38 -2.40 -22.31
N GLU A 246 -8.13 -3.39 -21.81
CA GLU A 246 -9.16 -4.05 -22.61
C GLU A 246 -10.57 -3.46 -22.46
N LYS A 247 -10.90 -2.96 -21.29
CA LYS A 247 -12.23 -2.44 -20.97
C LYS A 247 -12.25 -0.92 -20.87
N GLY A 248 -11.15 -0.36 -20.43
CA GLY A 248 -11.06 1.04 -20.04
C GLY A 248 -11.73 1.31 -18.69
N VAL A 249 -11.22 2.28 -17.98
CA VAL A 249 -11.79 2.77 -16.72
C VAL A 249 -12.91 3.77 -17.05
N ASP A 250 -14.13 3.46 -16.63
CA ASP A 250 -15.31 4.35 -16.82
C ASP A 250 -15.41 5.26 -15.58
N GLU A 251 -15.13 6.53 -15.74
CA GLU A 251 -15.10 7.53 -14.65
C GLU A 251 -16.38 7.59 -13.80
N ASN A 252 -17.51 7.11 -14.34
CA ASN A 252 -18.79 7.09 -13.63
C ASN A 252 -19.11 5.74 -12.99
N LYS A 253 -18.36 4.67 -13.28
CA LYS A 253 -18.54 3.34 -12.66
C LYS A 253 -17.39 2.97 -11.77
N GLU A 254 -16.19 3.37 -12.16
CA GLU A 254 -14.92 3.20 -11.44
C GLU A 254 -14.31 4.57 -11.12
N PRO A 255 -15.02 5.45 -10.33
CA PRO A 255 -14.56 6.82 -10.13
C PRO A 255 -13.19 6.84 -9.41
N GLY A 256 -12.29 7.60 -9.98
CA GLY A 256 -10.91 7.77 -9.56
C GLY A 256 -10.13 8.49 -10.64
N ILE A 257 -8.90 8.87 -10.38
CA ILE A 257 -7.98 9.28 -11.44
C ILE A 257 -7.42 8.02 -12.12
N ASN A 258 -7.14 8.11 -13.42
CA ASN A 258 -6.56 7.07 -14.27
C ASN A 258 -5.58 7.75 -15.24
N ALA A 259 -4.54 8.31 -14.65
CA ALA A 259 -3.55 9.11 -15.37
C ALA A 259 -2.25 8.34 -15.61
N ASP A 260 -2.07 7.20 -14.97
CA ASP A 260 -0.96 6.28 -15.15
C ASP A 260 -1.40 5.14 -16.09
N ASN A 261 -1.14 5.30 -17.39
CA ASN A 261 -1.60 4.39 -18.42
C ASN A 261 -0.55 4.25 -19.53
N PRO A 262 0.05 3.05 -19.73
CA PRO A 262 -0.31 1.77 -19.10
C PRO A 262 0.25 1.58 -17.69
N LEU A 263 -0.44 0.75 -16.89
CA LEU A 263 0.02 0.34 -15.56
C LEU A 263 1.32 -0.46 -15.61
N SER A 264 2.06 -0.44 -14.51
CA SER A 264 3.22 -1.31 -14.23
C SER A 264 2.81 -2.44 -13.27
N GLN A 265 2.38 -3.57 -13.81
CA GLN A 265 1.90 -4.71 -13.03
C GLN A 265 3.01 -5.71 -12.67
N GLN A 266 2.69 -6.65 -11.75
CA GLN A 266 3.55 -7.78 -11.43
C GLN A 266 3.93 -8.59 -12.65
N GLY A 267 5.17 -9.11 -12.68
CA GLY A 267 5.67 -9.98 -13.73
C GLY A 267 6.04 -9.27 -15.03
N VAL A 268 6.04 -7.94 -15.04
CA VAL A 268 6.62 -7.15 -16.12
C VAL A 268 8.10 -7.03 -15.88
N GLN A 269 8.91 -7.61 -16.74
CA GLN A 269 10.34 -7.32 -16.76
C GLN A 269 10.55 -6.01 -17.48
N SER A 270 11.06 -5.03 -16.76
CA SER A 270 11.55 -3.79 -17.36
C SER A 270 12.98 -4.04 -17.85
N PRO A 271 13.21 -4.15 -19.16
CA PRO A 271 14.49 -3.80 -19.69
C PRO A 271 14.41 -2.32 -20.03
N LEU A 272 14.96 -1.47 -19.18
CA LEU A 272 15.15 -0.07 -19.48
C LEU A 272 13.88 0.61 -20.04
N TYR A 273 13.29 1.45 -19.26
CA TYR A 273 12.18 2.32 -19.64
C TYR A 273 12.46 2.96 -21.01
N ASN A 274 12.01 2.31 -22.05
CA ASN A 274 12.08 2.83 -23.40
C ASN A 274 10.65 2.77 -23.93
N ALA A 275 10.00 3.91 -24.01
CA ALA A 275 8.60 4.13 -24.38
C ALA A 275 8.14 3.49 -25.70
N THR A 276 8.99 2.71 -26.36
CA THR A 276 8.72 2.03 -27.63
C THR A 276 8.70 0.51 -27.55
N THR A 277 9.01 -0.09 -26.40
CA THR A 277 8.97 -1.55 -26.24
C THR A 277 7.68 -1.96 -25.52
N SER A 278 6.87 -2.77 -26.18
CA SER A 278 5.72 -3.44 -25.57
C SER A 278 6.17 -4.19 -24.31
N PHE A 279 5.55 -3.91 -23.17
CA PHE A 279 5.75 -4.69 -21.96
C PHE A 279 5.39 -6.15 -22.22
N GLU A 280 6.35 -7.04 -22.13
CA GLU A 280 6.08 -8.48 -22.24
C GLU A 280 5.61 -8.97 -20.88
N TYR A 281 4.32 -9.24 -20.75
CA TYR A 281 3.76 -9.88 -19.57
C TYR A 281 4.14 -11.34 -19.53
N THR A 282 4.81 -11.75 -18.47
CA THR A 282 5.35 -13.10 -18.31
C THR A 282 4.39 -14.08 -17.63
N GLY A 283 3.29 -13.61 -17.06
CA GLY A 283 2.30 -14.43 -16.35
C GLY A 283 2.77 -14.95 -14.99
N GLN A 284 3.76 -14.34 -14.39
CA GLN A 284 4.37 -14.79 -13.13
C GLN A 284 3.40 -14.67 -11.94
N ASP A 285 2.47 -13.72 -11.97
CA ASP A 285 1.46 -13.51 -10.94
C ASP A 285 0.18 -14.33 -11.10
N LYS A 286 0.06 -15.17 -12.16
CA LYS A 286 -1.14 -16.00 -12.40
C LYS A 286 -1.48 -16.91 -11.23
N ALA A 287 -0.48 -17.52 -10.60
CA ALA A 287 -0.69 -18.39 -9.45
C ALA A 287 -1.26 -17.60 -8.26
N PHE A 288 -0.76 -16.39 -8.03
CA PHE A 288 -1.25 -15.49 -6.99
C PHE A 288 -2.69 -15.02 -7.28
N MET A 289 -2.96 -14.53 -8.50
CA MET A 289 -4.32 -14.14 -8.92
C MET A 289 -5.31 -15.29 -8.75
N LYS A 290 -4.93 -16.51 -9.16
CA LYS A 290 -5.77 -17.68 -8.96
C LYS A 290 -6.06 -17.94 -7.48
N ALA A 291 -5.06 -17.85 -6.62
CA ALA A 291 -5.22 -18.04 -5.19
C ALA A 291 -6.15 -16.96 -4.57
N LEU A 292 -6.08 -15.72 -5.05
CA LEU A 292 -6.99 -14.64 -4.66
C LEU A 292 -8.44 -14.96 -5.08
N LEU A 293 -8.65 -15.33 -6.35
CA LEU A 293 -9.98 -15.72 -6.87
C LEU A 293 -10.57 -16.94 -6.14
N ASP A 294 -9.75 -17.93 -5.79
CA ASP A 294 -10.17 -19.12 -5.06
C ASP A 294 -10.42 -18.84 -3.55
N THR A 295 -10.23 -17.59 -3.10
CA THR A 295 -10.45 -17.21 -1.70
C THR A 295 -11.89 -16.74 -1.50
N GLU A 296 -12.69 -17.65 -0.96
CA GLU A 296 -14.08 -17.35 -0.63
C GLU A 296 -14.18 -16.23 0.40
N ASN A 297 -15.09 -15.26 0.16
CA ASN A 297 -15.28 -14.07 0.98
C ASN A 297 -14.08 -13.12 1.03
N LEU A 298 -13.16 -13.15 0.05
CA LEU A 298 -12.21 -12.07 -0.15
C LEU A 298 -12.96 -10.89 -0.76
N MET A 299 -13.07 -9.79 0.01
CA MET A 299 -13.91 -8.64 -0.31
C MET A 299 -13.22 -7.62 -1.21
N GLY A 300 -11.90 -7.53 -1.15
CA GLY A 300 -11.12 -6.60 -1.94
C GLY A 300 -9.63 -6.80 -1.81
N VAL A 301 -8.90 -6.39 -2.85
CA VAL A 301 -7.43 -6.33 -2.91
C VAL A 301 -7.04 -4.89 -3.18
N PHE A 302 -6.09 -4.36 -2.41
CA PHE A 302 -5.65 -2.98 -2.48
C PHE A 302 -4.18 -2.91 -2.86
N SER A 303 -3.86 -2.08 -3.88
CA SER A 303 -2.51 -1.88 -4.41
C SER A 303 -2.12 -0.39 -4.41
N GLY A 304 -0.82 -0.10 -4.53
CA GLY A 304 -0.22 1.20 -4.82
C GLY A 304 0.56 1.13 -6.12
N HIS A 305 1.78 1.68 -6.16
CA HIS A 305 2.77 1.59 -7.23
C HIS A 305 2.54 2.52 -8.43
N ASP A 306 1.34 2.54 -8.99
CA ASP A 306 0.99 3.43 -10.10
C ASP A 306 0.40 4.73 -9.53
N HIS A 307 1.22 5.80 -9.47
CA HIS A 307 0.93 7.01 -8.70
C HIS A 307 -0.26 7.81 -9.22
N GLY A 308 -0.53 7.69 -10.53
CA GLY A 308 -1.61 8.39 -11.21
C GLY A 308 -2.97 7.71 -11.13
N ASP A 309 -3.13 6.69 -10.28
CA ASP A 309 -4.35 5.88 -10.24
C ASP A 309 -4.93 5.75 -8.83
N ASP A 310 -6.27 5.83 -8.73
CA ASP A 310 -6.98 5.53 -7.49
C ASP A 310 -8.40 5.00 -7.70
N TRP A 311 -8.64 4.37 -8.83
CA TRP A 311 -9.91 3.70 -9.14
C TRP A 311 -10.00 2.30 -8.52
N CYS A 312 -11.24 1.76 -8.49
CA CYS A 312 -11.52 0.37 -8.17
C CYS A 312 -12.25 -0.29 -9.32
N PHE A 313 -12.05 -1.59 -9.55
CA PHE A 313 -12.89 -2.34 -10.48
C PHE A 313 -13.34 -3.68 -9.91
N LYS A 314 -14.44 -4.20 -10.43
CA LYS A 314 -14.97 -5.51 -10.10
C LYS A 314 -14.66 -6.50 -11.22
N TRP A 315 -13.75 -7.42 -10.94
CA TRP A 315 -13.37 -8.42 -11.93
C TRP A 315 -14.41 -9.53 -12.03
N ASN A 316 -15.29 -9.42 -13.00
CA ASN A 316 -16.41 -10.35 -13.20
C ASN A 316 -16.50 -10.92 -14.63
N LYS A 317 -15.46 -10.79 -15.45
CA LYS A 317 -15.39 -11.23 -16.84
C LYS A 317 -14.01 -11.74 -17.19
N ASP A 318 -13.94 -12.44 -18.33
CA ASP A 318 -12.67 -12.78 -18.94
C ASP A 318 -11.93 -11.51 -19.37
N LEU A 319 -10.67 -11.48 -19.08
CA LEU A 319 -9.72 -10.55 -19.66
C LEU A 319 -8.86 -11.36 -20.62
N LYS A 320 -8.84 -10.99 -21.91
CA LYS A 320 -8.17 -11.75 -22.97
C LYS A 320 -6.68 -11.91 -22.74
N PHE A 321 -6.11 -10.91 -22.09
CA PHE A 321 -4.73 -10.86 -21.68
C PHE A 321 -4.38 -11.96 -20.65
N LEU A 322 -5.36 -12.37 -19.85
CA LEU A 322 -5.21 -13.38 -18.81
C LEU A 322 -6.04 -14.62 -19.15
N ASP A 323 -5.45 -15.78 -18.97
CA ASP A 323 -6.16 -17.07 -19.02
C ASP A 323 -6.82 -17.36 -17.65
N LEU A 324 -7.58 -16.37 -17.14
CA LEU A 324 -8.31 -16.43 -15.88
C LEU A 324 -9.62 -15.69 -16.00
N THR A 325 -10.66 -16.21 -15.37
CA THR A 325 -12.00 -15.59 -15.34
C THR A 325 -12.26 -14.99 -13.96
N GLY A 326 -12.64 -13.73 -13.93
CA GLY A 326 -13.03 -13.03 -12.70
C GLY A 326 -14.33 -13.56 -12.11
N ASN A 327 -14.40 -13.61 -10.77
CA ASN A 327 -15.56 -14.12 -10.00
C ASN A 327 -16.30 -13.01 -9.22
N GLY A 328 -16.02 -11.76 -9.51
CA GLY A 328 -16.58 -10.60 -8.81
C GLY A 328 -15.68 -10.02 -7.71
N LEU A 329 -14.46 -10.51 -7.56
CA LEU A 329 -13.47 -9.91 -6.67
C LEU A 329 -13.19 -8.46 -7.09
N VAL A 330 -13.08 -7.58 -6.10
CA VAL A 330 -12.80 -6.17 -6.32
C VAL A 330 -11.32 -5.89 -6.12
N PHE A 331 -10.74 -5.09 -7.01
CA PHE A 331 -9.38 -4.56 -6.91
C PHE A 331 -9.42 -3.04 -6.89
N CYS A 332 -8.62 -2.42 -6.05
CA CYS A 332 -8.54 -0.98 -5.87
C CYS A 332 -7.10 -0.50 -5.85
N PHE A 333 -6.82 0.64 -6.47
CA PHE A 333 -5.63 1.41 -6.17
C PHE A 333 -5.83 2.31 -4.94
N GLY A 334 -4.75 2.55 -4.20
CA GLY A 334 -4.69 3.66 -3.26
C GLY A 334 -4.16 4.92 -3.97
N ARG A 335 -4.55 6.11 -3.51
CA ARG A 335 -3.98 7.35 -3.99
C ARG A 335 -2.53 7.49 -3.52
N HIS A 336 -1.62 7.93 -4.38
CA HIS A 336 -0.27 8.35 -4.03
C HIS A 336 -0.31 9.37 -2.87
N THR A 337 0.41 9.08 -1.79
CA THR A 337 0.38 9.89 -0.59
C THR A 337 1.58 10.83 -0.49
N GLY A 338 2.76 10.35 -0.87
CA GLY A 338 4.02 11.06 -0.74
C GLY A 338 4.22 12.17 -1.77
N TYR A 339 5.06 13.13 -1.45
CA TYR A 339 5.54 14.13 -2.40
C TYR A 339 6.76 13.64 -3.18
N GLY A 340 7.50 12.65 -2.65
CA GLY A 340 8.54 11.94 -3.39
C GLY A 340 7.96 11.02 -4.46
N GLY A 341 8.83 10.40 -5.26
CA GLY A 341 8.44 9.62 -6.43
C GLY A 341 7.98 10.50 -7.60
N TYR A 342 7.36 9.89 -8.60
CA TYR A 342 6.98 10.59 -9.83
C TYR A 342 5.53 11.13 -9.79
N GLY A 343 5.27 12.11 -10.69
CA GLY A 343 3.96 12.71 -10.88
C GLY A 343 3.62 13.78 -9.85
N SER A 344 2.73 14.71 -10.25
CA SER A 344 2.31 15.86 -9.44
C SER A 344 0.81 15.87 -9.14
N TRP A 345 0.14 14.72 -9.24
CA TRP A 345 -1.28 14.60 -8.91
C TRP A 345 -1.55 14.90 -7.44
N THR A 346 -2.66 15.58 -7.16
CA THR A 346 -3.07 15.90 -5.77
C THR A 346 -2.97 14.67 -4.87
N ARG A 347 -2.24 14.78 -3.78
CA ARG A 347 -1.94 13.71 -2.84
C ARG A 347 -3.15 13.31 -2.01
N GLY A 348 -3.12 12.10 -1.49
CA GLY A 348 -4.22 11.63 -0.66
C GLY A 348 -4.01 10.25 -0.09
N SER A 349 -5.05 9.66 0.44
CA SER A 349 -5.02 8.29 0.93
C SER A 349 -6.39 7.62 0.79
N ARG A 350 -6.39 6.33 0.53
CA ARG A 350 -7.62 5.55 0.46
C ARG A 350 -8.13 5.21 1.86
N GLN A 351 -9.43 5.38 2.03
CA GLN A 351 -10.14 4.98 3.23
C GLN A 351 -11.00 3.75 2.94
N VAL A 352 -11.00 2.79 3.85
CA VAL A 352 -11.78 1.55 3.75
C VAL A 352 -12.58 1.39 5.03
N LEU A 353 -13.89 1.50 4.95
CA LEU A 353 -14.81 1.41 6.08
C LEU A 353 -15.67 0.15 5.96
N VAL A 354 -15.61 -0.69 6.98
CA VAL A 354 -16.38 -1.93 7.10
C VAL A 354 -17.36 -1.82 8.25
N ASP A 355 -18.64 -2.12 7.99
CA ASP A 355 -19.65 -2.30 9.05
C ASP A 355 -19.85 -3.80 9.29
N ILE A 356 -19.83 -4.22 10.54
CA ILE A 356 -19.97 -5.63 10.92
C ILE A 356 -21.31 -6.23 10.47
N LYS A 357 -22.35 -5.40 10.33
CA LYS A 357 -23.68 -5.82 9.88
C LYS A 357 -23.69 -6.20 8.40
N ASP A 358 -22.82 -5.56 7.61
CA ASP A 358 -22.70 -5.76 6.17
C ASP A 358 -21.41 -6.47 5.78
N LEU A 359 -20.70 -7.00 6.78
CA LEU A 359 -19.43 -7.72 6.58
C LEU A 359 -19.65 -8.95 5.69
N GLY A 360 -18.81 -9.06 4.65
CA GLY A 360 -18.97 -10.07 3.60
C GLY A 360 -19.94 -9.68 2.47
N LYS A 361 -20.55 -8.49 2.52
CA LYS A 361 -21.53 -8.03 1.50
C LYS A 361 -21.20 -6.67 0.91
N SER A 362 -20.72 -5.75 1.72
CA SER A 362 -20.39 -4.41 1.24
C SER A 362 -19.24 -3.76 2.04
N THR A 363 -18.54 -2.85 1.37
CA THR A 363 -17.45 -2.05 1.92
C THR A 363 -17.57 -0.65 1.35
N LYS A 364 -17.56 0.36 2.21
CA LYS A 364 -17.50 1.77 1.76
C LYS A 364 -16.04 2.18 1.63
N THR A 365 -15.69 2.83 0.52
CA THR A 365 -14.34 3.35 0.31
C THR A 365 -14.36 4.72 -0.36
N TRP A 366 -13.34 5.53 -0.10
CA TRP A 366 -13.13 6.85 -0.68
C TRP A 366 -11.66 7.24 -0.60
N THR A 367 -11.27 8.23 -1.37
CA THR A 367 -9.97 8.90 -1.23
C THR A 367 -10.14 10.17 -0.42
N ARG A 368 -9.30 10.35 0.63
CA ARG A 368 -9.13 11.59 1.36
C ARG A 368 -7.95 12.34 0.79
N LEU A 369 -8.18 13.52 0.22
CA LEU A 369 -7.14 14.35 -0.38
C LEU A 369 -6.39 15.19 0.68
N GLU A 370 -5.25 15.73 0.30
CA GLU A 370 -4.37 16.55 1.14
C GLU A 370 -5.01 17.86 1.65
N ASP A 371 -6.00 18.40 0.93
CA ASP A 371 -6.81 19.54 1.38
C ASP A 371 -7.91 19.13 2.38
N GLY A 372 -8.06 17.84 2.65
CA GLY A 372 -9.06 17.27 3.54
C GLY A 372 -10.41 17.00 2.87
N THR A 373 -10.56 17.17 1.56
CA THR A 373 -11.79 16.77 0.84
C THR A 373 -11.85 15.26 0.63
N ALA A 374 -13.06 14.72 0.41
CA ALA A 374 -13.28 13.31 0.08
C ALA A 374 -13.79 13.17 -1.34
N VAL A 375 -13.14 12.33 -2.14
CA VAL A 375 -13.51 12.06 -3.54
C VAL A 375 -13.63 10.57 -3.78
N GLY A 376 -14.21 10.16 -4.92
CA GLY A 376 -14.31 8.77 -5.31
C GLY A 376 -15.04 7.88 -4.29
N VAL A 377 -16.09 8.43 -3.66
CA VAL A 377 -16.87 7.71 -2.64
C VAL A 377 -17.73 6.64 -3.30
N VAL A 378 -17.42 5.38 -3.06
CA VAL A 378 -18.17 4.24 -3.62
C VAL A 378 -18.49 3.20 -2.54
N THR A 379 -19.48 2.36 -2.84
CA THR A 379 -19.79 1.17 -2.06
C THR A 379 -19.49 -0.07 -2.89
N LEU A 380 -18.47 -0.81 -2.48
CA LEU A 380 -18.08 -2.07 -3.10
C LEU A 380 -19.05 -3.16 -2.64
N ASN A 381 -20.05 -3.48 -3.47
CA ASN A 381 -21.11 -4.42 -3.17
C ASN A 381 -21.51 -5.20 -4.43
N SER A 382 -22.66 -5.88 -4.43
CA SER A 382 -23.14 -6.68 -5.57
C SER A 382 -23.42 -5.84 -6.83
N THR A 383 -23.75 -4.55 -6.69
CA THR A 383 -24.07 -3.63 -7.80
C THR A 383 -22.89 -2.79 -8.27
N PHE A 384 -21.78 -2.75 -7.54
CA PHE A 384 -20.57 -2.03 -7.95
C PHE A 384 -20.11 -2.43 -9.36
N GLY A 385 -19.70 -1.45 -10.16
CA GLY A 385 -19.44 -1.59 -11.59
C GLY A 385 -20.68 -1.48 -12.49
N LYS A 386 -21.89 -1.31 -11.89
CA LYS A 386 -23.14 -0.98 -12.58
C LYS A 386 -23.75 0.31 -12.07
N ASP A 387 -23.49 0.65 -10.82
CA ASP A 387 -23.90 1.91 -10.20
C ASP A 387 -23.20 3.09 -10.91
N VAL A 388 -23.83 4.25 -10.83
CA VAL A 388 -23.28 5.49 -11.40
C VAL A 388 -22.87 6.42 -10.28
N TYR A 389 -21.65 6.88 -10.34
CA TYR A 389 -21.03 7.77 -9.37
C TYR A 389 -20.57 9.07 -10.03
N PRO A 390 -20.43 10.17 -9.28
CA PRO A 390 -19.76 11.36 -9.80
C PRO A 390 -18.31 11.06 -10.17
N PRO A 391 -17.82 11.56 -11.31
CA PRO A 391 -16.42 11.40 -11.70
C PRO A 391 -15.50 12.15 -10.75
N VAL A 392 -14.27 11.67 -10.58
CA VAL A 392 -13.22 12.35 -9.84
C VAL A 392 -12.45 13.24 -10.80
N GLN A 393 -12.34 14.53 -10.47
CA GLN A 393 -11.55 15.46 -11.26
C GLN A 393 -10.06 15.19 -11.06
N LEU A 394 -9.31 15.16 -12.16
CA LEU A 394 -7.87 15.14 -12.14
C LEU A 394 -7.37 16.52 -11.69
N THR A 395 -6.68 16.55 -10.58
CA THR A 395 -6.08 17.75 -10.00
C THR A 395 -4.63 17.50 -9.65
N TYR A 396 -3.87 18.57 -9.50
CA TYR A 396 -2.44 18.53 -9.23
C TYR A 396 -2.14 19.27 -7.93
N THR A 397 -1.05 18.90 -7.27
CA THR A 397 -0.51 19.67 -6.14
C THR A 397 -0.14 21.07 -6.61
N SER A 398 -0.30 22.09 -5.76
CA SER A 398 0.15 23.44 -6.11
C SER A 398 1.67 23.46 -6.24
N GLU A 399 2.17 24.01 -7.35
CA GLU A 399 3.60 24.15 -7.65
C GLU A 399 4.31 25.22 -6.80
N ASP A 400 4.00 25.35 -5.52
CA ASP A 400 4.73 26.25 -4.63
C ASP A 400 6.17 25.76 -4.34
N ASN A 401 6.55 24.63 -4.90
CA ASN A 401 7.93 24.11 -4.93
C ASN A 401 8.57 24.42 -6.29
N GLU A 402 8.94 25.69 -6.53
CA GLU A 402 9.83 26.08 -7.63
C GLU A 402 11.14 25.29 -7.52
N GLY A 403 11.30 24.19 -8.25
CA GLY A 403 12.55 23.46 -8.31
C GLY A 403 12.48 21.95 -8.57
N VAL A 404 11.29 21.35 -8.56
CA VAL A 404 11.17 19.94 -8.96
C VAL A 404 11.21 19.83 -10.48
N PRO A 405 12.24 19.21 -11.08
CA PRO A 405 12.20 18.90 -12.51
C PRO A 405 10.99 17.99 -12.72
N SER A 406 10.06 18.36 -13.61
CA SER A 406 9.06 17.43 -14.09
C SER A 406 9.83 16.28 -14.75
N THR A 407 9.97 15.16 -14.08
CA THR A 407 10.41 13.92 -14.72
C THR A 407 9.25 13.42 -15.58
N THR A 408 9.04 14.11 -16.71
CA THR A 408 8.47 13.50 -17.88
C THR A 408 9.60 12.73 -18.51
N ASP A 409 9.72 11.44 -18.17
CA ASP A 409 10.30 10.43 -19.08
C ASP A 409 9.98 9.03 -18.53
#